data_3f8518e79fa10d6e13bd1953a7461fb2
#
_entry.id   3f8518e79fa10d6e13bd1953a7461fb2
#
_cell.length_a   1.000
_cell.length_b   1.000
_cell.length_c   1.000
_cell.angle_alpha   90.00
_cell.angle_beta   90.00
_cell.angle_gamma   90.00
#
_symmetry.space_group_name_H-M   'P 1'
#
loop_
_entity.id
_entity.type
_entity.pdbx_description
1 polymer ?
#
loop_
_entity_poly.entity_id
_entity_poly.type
_entity_poly.pdbx_seq_one_letter_code
_entity_poly.pdbx_strand_id
1 'polypeptide(L)'
;MRQFAFVGLGSFAMSMLERIAEITDQIIAVDDDQARIEHVKEMVSTAYTMNLLDGEAFERVFHDPVDVAIVDVESNGAAVLLVTFRLKKLGVPEIIVKSNSEEYEELLRLVGATRVVNSDREAATRITPLVLSSSLTNFMPISGDLVLAEVIAPDFVLGKTVIETDLRRKHHVNVVAVKHSLQRNVNEEAEGVFNDLDIAYRFQTGDVLLVTGKESDVFVFSGVQKTAEHEKKKVNFSVLLKSMFSRKKQDDTKK
;
A
#
# COMPACT_ATOMS: atom_id res chain seq x y z
N MET A 1 1.06 -12.91 24.30
CA MET A 1 0.99 -11.69 23.45
C MET A 1 2.05 -11.81 22.37
N ARG A 2 1.86 -11.19 21.20
CA ARG A 2 2.92 -11.15 20.17
C ARG A 2 4.01 -10.16 20.59
N GLN A 3 5.27 -10.56 20.42
CA GLN A 3 6.44 -9.72 20.61
C GLN A 3 6.86 -9.12 19.26
N PHE A 4 6.95 -7.79 19.20
CA PHE A 4 7.35 -7.05 18.01
C PHE A 4 8.78 -6.53 18.15
N ALA A 5 9.53 -6.55 17.04
CA ALA A 5 10.86 -5.93 16.96
C ALA A 5 10.89 -4.91 15.82
N PHE A 6 11.36 -3.71 16.12
CA PHE A 6 11.62 -2.67 15.14
C PHE A 6 13.13 -2.47 15.02
N VAL A 7 13.68 -2.75 13.84
CA VAL A 7 15.10 -2.68 13.55
C VAL A 7 15.36 -1.62 12.49
N GLY A 8 15.86 -0.50 12.92
CA GLY A 8 15.82 0.75 12.17
C GLY A 8 14.47 1.45 12.34
N LEU A 9 14.53 2.71 12.78
CA LEU A 9 13.36 3.56 13.01
C LEU A 9 13.22 4.60 11.91
N GLY A 10 13.23 4.13 10.66
CA GLY A 10 12.89 4.96 9.51
C GLY A 10 11.43 5.42 9.57
N SER A 11 11.04 6.31 8.67
CA SER A 11 9.70 6.92 8.67
C SER A 11 8.54 5.92 8.62
N PHE A 12 8.71 4.82 7.89
CA PHE A 12 7.71 3.76 7.80
C PHE A 12 7.62 2.97 9.11
N ALA A 13 8.77 2.54 9.67
CA ALA A 13 8.82 1.82 10.94
C ALA A 13 8.28 2.67 12.08
N MET A 14 8.63 3.96 12.15
CA MET A 14 8.13 4.89 13.16
C MET A 14 6.60 4.98 13.14
N SER A 15 6.02 5.21 11.96
CA SER A 15 4.55 5.30 11.81
C SER A 15 3.83 3.99 12.17
N MET A 16 4.46 2.83 11.93
CA MET A 16 3.92 1.54 12.36
C MET A 16 4.05 1.35 13.88
N LEU A 17 5.20 1.70 14.45
CA LEU A 17 5.48 1.57 15.89
C LEU A 17 4.46 2.38 16.69
N GLU A 18 4.25 3.64 16.37
CA GLU A 18 3.29 4.52 17.04
C GLU A 18 1.89 3.88 17.10
N ARG A 19 1.41 3.34 15.97
CA ARG A 19 0.10 2.67 15.91
C ARG A 19 0.04 1.36 16.69
N ILE A 20 1.12 0.58 16.70
CA ILE A 20 1.18 -0.67 17.45
C ILE A 20 1.27 -0.37 18.95
N ALA A 21 1.99 0.68 19.34
CA ALA A 21 2.14 1.13 20.72
C ALA A 21 0.81 1.58 21.37
N GLU A 22 -0.16 2.04 20.58
CA GLU A 22 -1.52 2.30 21.07
C GLU A 22 -2.24 1.02 21.57
N ILE A 23 -1.77 -0.16 21.14
CA ILE A 23 -2.42 -1.45 21.43
C ILE A 23 -1.60 -2.28 22.41
N THR A 24 -0.26 -2.24 22.32
CA THR A 24 0.65 -3.05 23.12
C THR A 24 2.00 -2.39 23.28
N ASP A 25 2.61 -2.60 24.45
CA ASP A 25 3.99 -2.21 24.76
C ASP A 25 5.02 -3.33 24.48
N GLN A 26 4.57 -4.51 24.03
CA GLN A 26 5.45 -5.66 23.73
C GLN A 26 6.28 -5.41 22.47
N ILE A 27 7.10 -4.37 22.53
CA ILE A 27 7.89 -3.85 21.41
C ILE A 27 9.35 -3.71 21.85
N ILE A 28 10.26 -4.24 21.04
CA ILE A 28 11.70 -3.97 21.11
C ILE A 28 12.05 -3.02 19.98
N ALA A 29 12.61 -1.86 20.28
CA ALA A 29 13.04 -0.89 19.29
C ALA A 29 14.57 -0.79 19.27
N VAL A 30 15.17 -0.81 18.06
CA VAL A 30 16.62 -0.75 17.88
C VAL A 30 16.97 0.17 16.72
N ASP A 31 17.82 1.16 16.97
CA ASP A 31 18.34 2.07 15.94
C ASP A 31 19.77 2.51 16.32
N ASP A 32 20.55 2.99 15.38
CA ASP A 32 21.87 3.60 15.63
C ASP A 32 21.76 5.09 15.98
N ASP A 33 20.62 5.73 15.73
CA ASP A 33 20.33 7.12 16.10
C ASP A 33 19.68 7.21 17.47
N GLN A 34 20.43 7.78 18.41
CA GLN A 34 19.97 7.98 19.80
C GLN A 34 18.71 8.87 19.87
N ALA A 35 18.57 9.87 18.98
CA ALA A 35 17.40 10.75 19.02
C ALA A 35 16.11 10.01 18.65
N ARG A 36 16.18 9.08 17.72
CA ARG A 36 15.04 8.21 17.35
C ARG A 36 14.66 7.28 18.49
N ILE A 37 15.65 6.69 19.16
CA ILE A 37 15.42 5.83 20.34
C ILE A 37 14.79 6.62 21.51
N GLU A 38 15.31 7.82 21.81
CA GLU A 38 14.74 8.69 22.84
C GLU A 38 13.26 9.04 22.57
N HIS A 39 12.88 9.18 21.30
CA HIS A 39 11.51 9.48 20.91
C HIS A 39 10.53 8.34 21.24
N VAL A 40 10.94 7.08 21.10
CA VAL A 40 10.07 5.91 21.26
C VAL A 40 10.19 5.20 22.60
N LYS A 41 11.20 5.52 23.43
CA LYS A 41 11.52 4.78 24.66
C LYS A 41 10.37 4.66 25.67
N GLU A 42 9.48 5.65 25.70
CA GLU A 42 8.29 5.67 26.57
C GLU A 42 7.11 4.85 26.01
N MET A 43 7.17 4.47 24.74
CA MET A 43 6.10 3.76 24.03
C MET A 43 6.34 2.25 23.93
N VAL A 44 7.56 1.78 24.26
CA VAL A 44 8.00 0.41 24.01
C VAL A 44 8.52 -0.26 25.29
N SER A 45 8.48 -1.59 25.36
CA SER A 45 9.02 -2.31 26.51
C SER A 45 10.53 -2.17 26.62
N THR A 46 11.22 -2.09 25.48
CA THR A 46 12.68 -2.01 25.46
C THR A 46 13.16 -1.24 24.23
N ALA A 47 14.12 -0.32 24.44
CA ALA A 47 14.71 0.49 23.38
C ALA A 47 16.24 0.50 23.50
N TYR A 48 16.96 0.24 22.42
CA TYR A 48 18.42 0.20 22.37
C TYR A 48 19.00 1.06 21.27
N THR A 49 19.96 1.92 21.64
CA THR A 49 20.83 2.55 20.65
C THR A 49 22.02 1.63 20.39
N MET A 50 22.16 1.12 19.16
CA MET A 50 23.26 0.22 18.80
C MET A 50 23.56 0.25 17.31
N ASN A 51 24.80 -0.12 16.96
CA ASN A 51 25.14 -0.39 15.57
C ASN A 51 24.45 -1.69 15.11
N LEU A 52 23.55 -1.57 14.14
CA LEU A 52 22.77 -2.69 13.59
C LEU A 52 23.64 -3.74 12.88
N LEU A 53 24.87 -3.40 12.51
CA LEU A 53 25.85 -4.32 11.91
C LEU A 53 26.64 -5.11 12.94
N ASP A 54 26.62 -4.73 14.22
CA ASP A 54 27.28 -5.47 15.30
C ASP A 54 26.50 -6.76 15.58
N GLY A 55 27.11 -7.92 15.25
CA GLY A 55 26.47 -9.22 15.39
C GLY A 55 26.30 -9.66 16.83
N GLU A 56 27.29 -9.39 17.69
CA GLU A 56 27.23 -9.79 19.09
C GLU A 56 26.20 -8.97 19.87
N ALA A 57 26.15 -7.65 19.61
CA ALA A 57 25.13 -6.80 20.18
C ALA A 57 23.73 -7.20 19.72
N PHE A 58 23.59 -7.52 18.43
CA PHE A 58 22.33 -7.96 17.84
C PHE A 58 21.79 -9.25 18.49
N GLU A 59 22.64 -10.28 18.65
CA GLU A 59 22.25 -11.55 19.30
C GLU A 59 21.91 -11.37 20.77
N ARG A 60 22.55 -10.44 21.47
CA ARG A 60 22.22 -10.12 22.88
C ARG A 60 20.85 -9.45 23.02
N VAL A 61 20.48 -8.57 22.11
CA VAL A 61 19.19 -7.86 22.15
C VAL A 61 18.04 -8.81 21.79
N PHE A 62 18.24 -9.69 20.82
CA PHE A 62 17.21 -10.60 20.32
C PHE A 62 17.38 -12.03 20.88
N HIS A 63 17.73 -12.17 22.16
CA HIS A 63 17.82 -13.48 22.82
C HIS A 63 16.45 -14.09 23.15
N ASP A 64 15.44 -13.24 23.37
CA ASP A 64 14.06 -13.67 23.56
C ASP A 64 13.34 -13.82 22.21
N PRO A 65 12.36 -14.74 22.11
CA PRO A 65 11.62 -14.97 20.89
C PRO A 65 10.87 -13.72 20.44
N VAL A 66 11.03 -13.37 19.16
CA VAL A 66 10.29 -12.30 18.48
C VAL A 66 9.34 -12.94 17.46
N ASP A 67 8.07 -12.52 17.45
CA ASP A 67 7.05 -13.04 16.53
C ASP A 67 7.05 -12.29 15.21
N VAL A 68 7.26 -10.98 15.25
CA VAL A 68 7.23 -10.09 14.06
C VAL A 68 8.38 -9.11 14.14
N ALA A 69 9.18 -9.03 13.10
CA ALA A 69 10.21 -8.01 12.95
C ALA A 69 9.90 -7.07 11.79
N ILE A 70 10.02 -5.77 12.04
CA ILE A 70 9.91 -4.71 11.05
C ILE A 70 11.30 -4.12 10.84
N VAL A 71 11.77 -4.08 9.58
CA VAL A 71 13.11 -3.59 9.21
C VAL A 71 12.97 -2.37 8.31
N ASP A 72 13.44 -1.21 8.79
CA ASP A 72 13.45 0.06 8.04
C ASP A 72 14.74 0.84 8.32
N VAL A 73 15.83 0.41 7.69
CA VAL A 73 17.14 1.06 7.77
C VAL A 73 17.35 1.96 6.58
N GLU A 74 17.33 3.27 6.79
CA GLU A 74 17.18 4.28 5.71
C GLU A 74 18.35 4.40 4.74
N SER A 75 19.57 4.07 5.11
CA SER A 75 20.74 4.53 4.35
C SER A 75 21.64 3.43 3.78
N ASN A 76 21.39 2.16 4.05
CA ASN A 76 22.32 1.10 3.68
C ASN A 76 21.63 -0.21 3.28
N GLY A 77 21.47 -0.43 1.97
CA GLY A 77 20.88 -1.66 1.46
C GLY A 77 21.60 -2.94 1.91
N ALA A 78 22.93 -2.91 2.09
CA ALA A 78 23.68 -4.04 2.64
C ALA A 78 23.34 -4.32 4.11
N ALA A 79 23.10 -3.27 4.90
CA ALA A 79 22.66 -3.41 6.29
C ALA A 79 21.27 -4.06 6.36
N VAL A 80 20.33 -3.63 5.50
CA VAL A 80 18.98 -4.22 5.43
C VAL A 80 19.05 -5.71 5.13
N LEU A 81 19.87 -6.14 4.16
CA LEU A 81 20.06 -7.55 3.82
C LEU A 81 20.65 -8.34 5.01
N LEU A 82 21.69 -7.80 5.67
CA LEU A 82 22.35 -8.47 6.78
C LEU A 82 21.42 -8.60 7.99
N VAL A 83 20.71 -7.54 8.35
CA VAL A 83 19.71 -7.54 9.44
C VAL A 83 18.61 -8.55 9.16
N THR A 84 18.05 -8.55 7.94
CA THR A 84 17.03 -9.51 7.53
C THR A 84 17.51 -10.95 7.65
N PHE A 85 18.73 -11.23 7.19
CA PHE A 85 19.35 -12.56 7.31
C PHE A 85 19.54 -12.99 8.77
N ARG A 86 20.01 -12.08 9.66
CA ARG A 86 20.17 -12.36 11.08
C ARG A 86 18.85 -12.68 11.76
N LEU A 87 17.81 -11.90 11.52
CA LEU A 87 16.46 -12.15 12.04
C LEU A 87 15.94 -13.52 11.59
N LYS A 88 16.17 -13.87 10.32
CA LYS A 88 15.82 -15.18 9.79
C LYS A 88 16.59 -16.32 10.51
N LYS A 89 17.89 -16.13 10.74
CA LYS A 89 18.74 -17.08 11.47
C LYS A 89 18.30 -17.28 12.91
N LEU A 90 17.81 -16.22 13.56
CA LEU A 90 17.22 -16.26 14.91
C LEU A 90 15.82 -16.92 14.94
N GLY A 91 15.27 -17.27 13.78
CA GLY A 91 13.99 -17.98 13.70
C GLY A 91 12.77 -17.09 13.77
N VAL A 92 12.90 -15.77 13.54
CA VAL A 92 11.75 -14.86 13.52
C VAL A 92 10.80 -15.29 12.41
N PRO A 93 9.52 -15.61 12.73
CA PRO A 93 8.60 -16.20 11.76
C PRO A 93 8.07 -15.17 10.74
N GLU A 94 7.88 -13.93 11.12
CA GLU A 94 7.39 -12.87 10.25
C GLU A 94 8.37 -11.70 10.20
N ILE A 95 8.98 -11.46 9.03
CA ILE A 95 9.97 -10.41 8.81
C ILE A 95 9.48 -9.51 7.70
N ILE A 96 9.07 -8.29 8.07
CA ILE A 96 8.57 -7.26 7.17
C ILE A 96 9.69 -6.26 6.91
N VAL A 97 10.06 -6.06 5.65
CA VAL A 97 11.19 -5.21 5.28
C VAL A 97 10.73 -4.10 4.34
N LYS A 98 11.04 -2.86 4.67
CA LYS A 98 10.88 -1.73 3.74
C LYS A 98 11.99 -1.75 2.70
N SER A 99 11.62 -1.60 1.44
CA SER A 99 12.55 -1.43 0.34
C SER A 99 12.05 -0.39 -0.65
N ASN A 100 12.94 0.45 -1.16
CA ASN A 100 12.63 1.44 -2.18
C ASN A 100 13.08 0.99 -3.59
N SER A 101 13.63 -0.23 -3.73
CA SER A 101 14.11 -0.79 -4.99
C SER A 101 13.48 -2.13 -5.28
N GLU A 102 12.93 -2.30 -6.49
CA GLU A 102 12.39 -3.59 -6.97
C GLU A 102 13.48 -4.66 -7.08
N GLU A 103 14.71 -4.28 -7.45
CA GLU A 103 15.83 -5.21 -7.55
C GLU A 103 16.20 -5.81 -6.19
N TYR A 104 16.10 -5.04 -5.12
CA TYR A 104 16.33 -5.51 -3.76
C TYR A 104 15.19 -6.36 -3.19
N GLU A 105 13.96 -6.22 -3.70
CA GLU A 105 12.82 -6.99 -3.19
C GLU A 105 13.05 -8.50 -3.32
N GLU A 106 13.55 -8.96 -4.46
CA GLU A 106 13.84 -10.39 -4.68
C GLU A 106 14.96 -10.88 -3.75
N LEU A 107 16.04 -10.12 -3.63
CA LEU A 107 17.15 -10.44 -2.72
C LEU A 107 16.69 -10.51 -1.27
N LEU A 108 15.87 -9.56 -0.81
CA LEU A 108 15.34 -9.53 0.55
C LEU A 108 14.48 -10.77 0.84
N ARG A 109 13.66 -11.23 -0.13
CA ARG A 109 12.89 -12.47 0.00
C ARG A 109 13.81 -13.70 0.10
N LEU A 110 14.87 -13.75 -0.69
CA LEU A 110 15.85 -14.86 -0.67
C LEU A 110 16.60 -14.92 0.67
N VAL A 111 16.92 -13.78 1.31
CA VAL A 111 17.61 -13.77 2.61
C VAL A 111 16.67 -13.92 3.81
N GLY A 112 15.35 -13.96 3.58
CA GLY A 112 14.42 -14.35 4.64
C GLY A 112 13.26 -13.40 4.93
N ALA A 113 13.11 -12.27 4.20
CA ALA A 113 11.94 -11.43 4.34
C ALA A 113 10.67 -12.21 3.95
N THR A 114 9.68 -12.20 4.85
CA THR A 114 8.37 -12.80 4.57
C THR A 114 7.47 -11.83 3.78
N ARG A 115 7.69 -10.54 3.98
CA ARG A 115 7.04 -9.46 3.25
C ARG A 115 8.02 -8.34 2.95
N VAL A 116 8.01 -7.85 1.73
CA VAL A 116 8.74 -6.62 1.36
C VAL A 116 7.71 -5.56 0.99
N VAL A 117 7.85 -4.38 1.57
CA VAL A 117 6.93 -3.24 1.41
C VAL A 117 7.67 -2.11 0.72
N ASN A 118 7.08 -1.58 -0.35
CA ASN A 118 7.52 -0.34 -0.97
C ASN A 118 6.48 0.74 -0.68
N SER A 119 6.70 1.48 0.41
CA SER A 119 5.76 2.48 0.90
C SER A 119 5.45 3.57 -0.12
N ASP A 120 6.45 4.00 -0.89
CA ASP A 120 6.29 5.06 -1.89
C ASP A 120 5.44 4.57 -3.08
N ARG A 121 5.68 3.34 -3.54
CA ARG A 121 4.89 2.72 -4.60
C ARG A 121 3.44 2.47 -4.15
N GLU A 122 3.25 2.00 -2.94
CA GLU A 122 1.91 1.78 -2.37
C GLU A 122 1.14 3.10 -2.22
N ALA A 123 1.80 4.14 -1.70
CA ALA A 123 1.22 5.47 -1.61
C ALA A 123 0.89 6.04 -3.00
N ALA A 124 1.83 5.96 -3.96
CA ALA A 124 1.61 6.42 -5.33
C ALA A 124 0.43 5.69 -6.00
N THR A 125 0.33 4.37 -5.82
CA THR A 125 -0.79 3.58 -6.37
C THR A 125 -2.14 4.06 -5.88
N ARG A 126 -2.24 4.50 -4.62
CA ARG A 126 -3.49 5.01 -4.03
C ARG A 126 -3.79 6.46 -4.38
N ILE A 127 -2.77 7.31 -4.52
CA ILE A 127 -2.95 8.76 -4.73
C ILE A 127 -3.06 9.11 -6.21
N THR A 128 -2.34 8.42 -7.09
CA THR A 128 -2.36 8.73 -8.54
C THR A 128 -3.78 8.75 -9.13
N PRO A 129 -4.69 7.81 -8.84
CA PRO A 129 -6.07 7.87 -9.32
C PRO A 129 -6.81 9.14 -8.91
N LEU A 130 -6.59 9.61 -7.68
CA LEU A 130 -7.24 10.82 -7.15
C LEU A 130 -6.75 12.09 -7.84
N VAL A 131 -5.50 12.11 -8.27
CA VAL A 131 -4.94 13.22 -9.05
C VAL A 131 -5.46 13.23 -10.50
N LEU A 132 -5.76 12.04 -11.06
CA LEU A 132 -6.25 11.89 -12.42
C LEU A 132 -7.74 12.21 -12.57
N SER A 133 -8.52 12.06 -11.50
CA SER A 133 -9.97 12.31 -11.50
C SER A 133 -10.40 13.08 -10.27
N SER A 134 -10.96 14.27 -10.45
CA SER A 134 -11.54 15.07 -9.38
C SER A 134 -12.81 14.46 -8.77
N SER A 135 -13.43 13.49 -9.44
CA SER A 135 -14.59 12.77 -8.92
C SER A 135 -14.23 11.56 -8.06
N LEU A 136 -12.95 11.12 -8.07
CA LEU A 136 -12.45 10.10 -7.15
C LEU A 136 -12.01 10.75 -5.84
N THR A 137 -12.61 10.34 -4.73
CA THR A 137 -12.26 10.84 -3.39
C THR A 137 -11.46 9.83 -2.59
N ASN A 138 -11.58 8.54 -2.93
CA ASN A 138 -10.74 7.48 -2.35
C ASN A 138 -10.55 6.35 -3.37
N PHE A 139 -9.40 5.65 -3.27
CA PHE A 139 -9.07 4.56 -4.16
C PHE A 139 -8.25 3.49 -3.43
N MET A 140 -8.76 2.26 -3.43
CA MET A 140 -8.15 1.14 -2.73
C MET A 140 -8.03 -0.07 -3.66
N PRO A 141 -6.84 -0.45 -4.10
CA PRO A 141 -6.60 -1.73 -4.74
C PRO A 141 -6.93 -2.88 -3.78
N ILE A 142 -7.66 -3.90 -4.25
CA ILE A 142 -8.02 -5.07 -3.42
C ILE A 142 -7.19 -6.29 -3.85
N SER A 143 -7.29 -6.69 -5.12
CA SER A 143 -6.54 -7.84 -5.64
C SER A 143 -6.54 -7.84 -7.17
N GLY A 144 -5.39 -8.02 -7.78
CA GLY A 144 -5.24 -8.00 -9.23
C GLY A 144 -5.65 -6.65 -9.81
N ASP A 145 -6.70 -6.65 -10.65
CA ASP A 145 -7.30 -5.45 -11.25
C ASP A 145 -8.58 -4.99 -10.51
N LEU A 146 -8.97 -5.67 -9.43
CA LEU A 146 -10.15 -5.32 -8.63
C LEU A 146 -9.82 -4.19 -7.66
N VAL A 147 -10.67 -3.15 -7.68
CA VAL A 147 -10.53 -1.99 -6.79
C VAL A 147 -11.85 -1.68 -6.08
N LEU A 148 -11.72 -1.00 -4.95
CA LEU A 148 -12.81 -0.31 -4.24
C LEU A 148 -12.51 1.19 -4.31
N ALA A 149 -13.50 1.99 -4.69
CA ALA A 149 -13.30 3.43 -4.84
C ALA A 149 -14.53 4.22 -4.38
N GLU A 150 -14.27 5.42 -3.87
CA GLU A 150 -15.29 6.41 -3.60
C GLU A 150 -15.36 7.38 -4.79
N VAL A 151 -16.52 7.45 -5.44
CA VAL A 151 -16.74 8.27 -6.62
C VAL A 151 -17.91 9.21 -6.39
N ILE A 152 -17.70 10.51 -6.60
CA ILE A 152 -18.81 11.48 -6.63
C ILE A 152 -19.78 11.05 -7.72
N ALA A 153 -21.08 10.97 -7.41
CA ALA A 153 -22.11 10.51 -8.33
C ALA A 153 -22.06 11.28 -9.66
N PRO A 154 -21.75 10.59 -10.78
CA PRO A 154 -21.71 11.25 -12.08
C PRO A 154 -23.10 11.72 -12.52
N ASP A 155 -23.18 12.77 -13.31
CA ASP A 155 -24.44 13.39 -13.77
C ASP A 155 -25.42 12.39 -14.38
N PHE A 156 -24.94 11.38 -15.10
CA PHE A 156 -25.78 10.42 -15.79
C PHE A 156 -26.54 9.47 -14.86
N VAL A 157 -26.18 9.39 -13.57
CA VAL A 157 -26.91 8.59 -12.55
C VAL A 157 -27.91 9.43 -11.74
N LEU A 158 -27.79 10.76 -11.75
CA LEU A 158 -28.60 11.64 -10.90
C LEU A 158 -30.11 11.48 -11.20
N GLY A 159 -30.90 11.47 -10.15
CA GLY A 159 -32.37 11.28 -10.21
C GLY A 159 -32.83 9.86 -10.51
N LYS A 160 -31.90 8.93 -10.74
CA LYS A 160 -32.19 7.51 -11.03
C LYS A 160 -31.93 6.63 -9.82
N THR A 161 -32.61 5.51 -9.72
CA THR A 161 -32.31 4.45 -8.76
C THR A 161 -31.16 3.59 -9.28
N VAL A 162 -30.58 2.77 -8.38
CA VAL A 162 -29.51 1.81 -8.76
C VAL A 162 -29.98 0.85 -9.87
N ILE A 163 -31.26 0.46 -9.85
CA ILE A 163 -31.85 -0.42 -10.86
C ILE A 163 -31.97 0.31 -12.21
N GLU A 164 -32.50 1.53 -12.22
CA GLU A 164 -32.66 2.32 -13.43
C GLU A 164 -31.33 2.66 -14.11
N THR A 165 -30.24 2.81 -13.33
CA THR A 165 -28.91 3.09 -13.87
C THR A 165 -28.27 1.88 -14.55
N ASP A 166 -28.58 0.65 -14.10
CA ASP A 166 -28.02 -0.62 -14.58
C ASP A 166 -26.48 -0.59 -14.68
N LEU A 167 -25.83 -0.02 -13.65
CA LEU A 167 -24.38 0.26 -13.62
C LEU A 167 -23.54 -1.01 -13.83
N ARG A 168 -23.97 -2.12 -13.24
CA ARG A 168 -23.25 -3.38 -13.38
C ARG A 168 -23.13 -3.85 -14.84
N ARG A 169 -24.19 -3.69 -15.63
CA ARG A 169 -24.19 -4.14 -17.04
C ARG A 169 -23.58 -3.12 -17.99
N LYS A 170 -23.83 -1.82 -17.74
CA LYS A 170 -23.41 -0.74 -18.65
C LYS A 170 -22.00 -0.25 -18.38
N HIS A 171 -21.58 -0.23 -17.09
CA HIS A 171 -20.31 0.35 -16.66
C HIS A 171 -19.39 -0.65 -15.96
N HIS A 172 -19.83 -1.91 -15.78
CA HIS A 172 -19.07 -2.97 -15.10
C HIS A 172 -18.63 -2.64 -13.68
N VAL A 173 -19.36 -1.72 -13.01
CA VAL A 173 -19.15 -1.35 -11.61
C VAL A 173 -20.34 -1.76 -10.75
N ASN A 174 -20.07 -2.19 -9.51
CA ASN A 174 -21.12 -2.46 -8.53
C ASN A 174 -21.08 -1.36 -7.48
N VAL A 175 -22.26 -0.79 -7.15
CA VAL A 175 -22.41 0.13 -6.02
C VAL A 175 -22.60 -0.69 -4.75
N VAL A 176 -21.77 -0.48 -3.75
CA VAL A 176 -21.77 -1.17 -2.46
C VAL A 176 -22.59 -0.36 -1.44
N ALA A 177 -22.35 0.95 -1.41
CA ALA A 177 -22.98 1.86 -0.45
C ALA A 177 -23.02 3.29 -1.03
N VAL A 178 -23.79 4.15 -0.41
CA VAL A 178 -23.89 5.58 -0.75
C VAL A 178 -23.67 6.41 0.50
N LYS A 179 -22.82 7.41 0.37
CA LYS A 179 -22.66 8.48 1.36
C LYS A 179 -23.37 9.72 0.85
N HIS A 180 -24.40 10.14 1.57
CA HIS A 180 -25.18 11.33 1.18
C HIS A 180 -24.37 12.58 1.47
N SER A 181 -24.44 13.54 0.55
CA SER A 181 -23.94 14.89 0.81
C SER A 181 -24.82 15.53 1.87
N LEU A 182 -24.40 15.44 3.12
CA LEU A 182 -24.95 16.32 4.15
C LEU A 182 -24.59 17.75 3.73
N GLN A 183 -25.60 18.63 3.62
CA GLN A 183 -25.37 20.06 3.38
C GLN A 183 -24.27 20.52 4.34
N ARG A 184 -23.13 20.94 3.78
CA ARG A 184 -22.00 21.45 4.56
C ARG A 184 -22.47 22.66 5.37
N ASN A 185 -22.72 22.48 6.64
CA ASN A 185 -22.53 23.55 7.58
C ASN A 185 -21.03 23.79 7.70
N VAL A 186 -20.57 25.00 7.45
CA VAL A 186 -19.18 25.42 7.17
C VAL A 186 -18.18 25.11 8.29
N ASN A 187 -18.58 24.48 9.39
CA ASN A 187 -17.77 24.28 10.60
C ASN A 187 -17.71 22.84 11.13
N GLU A 188 -18.24 21.85 10.43
CA GLU A 188 -18.09 20.46 10.85
C GLU A 188 -17.56 19.62 9.69
N GLU A 189 -16.39 19.04 9.85
CA GLU A 189 -15.92 17.87 9.11
C GLU A 189 -16.79 16.68 9.50
N ALA A 190 -18.07 16.71 9.14
CA ALA A 190 -18.93 15.55 9.26
C ALA A 190 -18.45 14.54 8.22
N GLU A 191 -17.61 13.60 8.65
CA GLU A 191 -17.38 12.36 7.91
C GLU A 191 -18.74 11.69 7.72
N GLY A 192 -19.36 11.93 6.55
CA GLY A 192 -20.62 11.30 6.20
C GLY A 192 -20.47 9.79 6.26
N VAL A 193 -21.35 9.13 6.98
CA VAL A 193 -21.36 7.67 7.10
C VAL A 193 -21.91 7.08 5.81
N PHE A 194 -21.28 6.01 5.30
CA PHE A 194 -21.84 5.21 4.24
C PHE A 194 -23.06 4.43 4.76
N ASN A 195 -24.15 4.53 4.03
CA ASN A 195 -25.39 3.80 4.31
C ASN A 195 -25.56 2.68 3.28
N ASP A 196 -26.26 1.64 3.70
CA ASP A 196 -26.69 0.57 2.80
C ASP A 196 -27.53 1.16 1.66
N LEU A 197 -27.35 0.60 0.47
CA LEU A 197 -28.03 1.09 -0.72
C LEU A 197 -29.50 0.66 -0.72
N ASP A 198 -30.41 1.59 -0.44
CA ASP A 198 -31.84 1.37 -0.67
C ASP A 198 -32.11 1.31 -2.18
N ILE A 199 -32.78 0.26 -2.62
CA ILE A 199 -33.15 0.03 -4.03
C ILE A 199 -34.03 1.17 -4.58
N ALA A 200 -34.85 1.80 -3.74
CA ALA A 200 -35.73 2.90 -4.10
C ALA A 200 -35.03 4.27 -4.05
N TYR A 201 -33.82 4.34 -3.50
CA TYR A 201 -33.07 5.58 -3.39
C TYR A 201 -32.71 6.12 -4.79
N ARG A 202 -32.94 7.44 -4.99
CA ARG A 202 -32.54 8.16 -6.20
C ARG A 202 -31.31 9.00 -5.93
N PHE A 203 -30.23 8.72 -6.67
CA PHE A 203 -28.97 9.43 -6.52
C PHE A 203 -29.14 10.94 -6.66
N GLN A 204 -28.50 11.70 -5.77
CA GLN A 204 -28.57 13.14 -5.70
C GLN A 204 -27.20 13.76 -6.01
N THR A 205 -27.21 15.04 -6.37
CA THR A 205 -25.98 15.82 -6.58
C THR A 205 -25.15 15.87 -5.28
N GLY A 206 -23.88 15.51 -5.39
CA GLY A 206 -22.96 15.47 -4.24
C GLY A 206 -22.94 14.15 -3.48
N ASP A 207 -23.79 13.18 -3.81
CA ASP A 207 -23.65 11.83 -3.29
C ASP A 207 -22.28 11.25 -3.66
N VAL A 208 -21.68 10.48 -2.74
CA VAL A 208 -20.48 9.71 -2.98
C VAL A 208 -20.84 8.23 -3.00
N LEU A 209 -20.55 7.58 -4.10
CA LEU A 209 -20.81 6.16 -4.32
C LEU A 209 -19.59 5.34 -3.95
N LEU A 210 -19.73 4.38 -3.05
CA LEU A 210 -18.72 3.35 -2.83
C LEU A 210 -18.92 2.28 -3.90
N VAL A 211 -17.98 2.20 -4.84
CA VAL A 211 -18.07 1.30 -5.98
C VAL A 211 -16.94 0.29 -6.00
N THR A 212 -17.22 -0.91 -6.52
CA THR A 212 -16.20 -1.91 -6.81
C THR A 212 -16.30 -2.39 -8.25
N GLY A 213 -15.15 -2.65 -8.86
CA GLY A 213 -15.02 -3.08 -10.24
C GLY A 213 -13.56 -3.21 -10.64
N LYS A 214 -13.32 -3.44 -11.93
CA LYS A 214 -11.95 -3.36 -12.44
C LYS A 214 -11.47 -1.92 -12.44
N GLU A 215 -10.20 -1.71 -12.17
CA GLU A 215 -9.57 -0.38 -12.19
C GLU A 215 -9.92 0.42 -13.46
N SER A 216 -9.84 -0.23 -14.64
CA SER A 216 -10.18 0.39 -15.92
C SER A 216 -11.61 0.88 -15.99
N ASP A 217 -12.55 0.11 -15.45
CA ASP A 217 -13.98 0.40 -15.51
C ASP A 217 -14.35 1.50 -14.51
N VAL A 218 -13.73 1.47 -13.32
CA VAL A 218 -13.86 2.52 -12.30
C VAL A 218 -13.30 3.85 -12.82
N PHE A 219 -12.17 3.86 -13.53
CA PHE A 219 -11.65 5.08 -14.16
C PHE A 219 -12.61 5.65 -15.20
N VAL A 220 -13.14 4.82 -16.09
CA VAL A 220 -14.14 5.28 -17.07
C VAL A 220 -15.39 5.81 -16.37
N PHE A 221 -15.85 5.13 -15.33
CA PHE A 221 -16.99 5.55 -14.52
C PHE A 221 -16.76 6.90 -13.82
N SER A 222 -15.54 7.15 -13.36
CA SER A 222 -15.14 8.43 -12.72
C SER A 222 -14.80 9.55 -13.72
N GLY A 223 -15.01 9.33 -15.03
CA GLY A 223 -14.77 10.34 -16.07
C GLY A 223 -13.33 10.43 -16.57
N VAL A 224 -12.42 9.54 -16.12
CA VAL A 224 -11.07 9.47 -16.69
C VAL A 224 -11.14 8.87 -18.10
N GLN A 225 -10.85 9.67 -19.10
CA GLN A 225 -10.74 9.19 -20.49
C GLN A 225 -9.29 8.74 -20.74
N LYS A 226 -9.10 7.46 -21.05
CA LYS A 226 -7.81 6.99 -21.58
C LYS A 226 -7.64 7.59 -22.98
N THR A 227 -6.62 8.40 -23.18
CA THR A 227 -6.26 8.87 -24.52
C THR A 227 -5.80 7.67 -25.35
N ALA A 228 -6.40 7.48 -26.52
CA ALA A 228 -6.13 6.36 -27.45
C ALA A 228 -4.64 6.24 -27.87
N GLU A 229 -3.84 7.29 -27.69
CA GLU A 229 -2.40 7.28 -27.91
C GLU A 229 -1.61 6.45 -26.89
N HIS A 230 -2.10 6.32 -25.64
CA HIS A 230 -1.38 5.55 -24.60
C HIS A 230 -1.51 4.03 -24.82
N GLU A 231 -2.62 3.55 -25.38
CA GLU A 231 -2.75 2.13 -25.75
C GLU A 231 -1.80 1.75 -26.89
N LYS A 232 -1.63 2.63 -27.88
CA LYS A 232 -0.68 2.40 -29.00
C LYS A 232 0.77 2.39 -28.50
N LYS A 233 1.16 3.22 -27.52
CA LYS A 233 2.52 3.22 -26.94
C LYS A 233 2.83 1.96 -26.11
N LYS A 234 1.88 1.48 -25.32
CA LYS A 234 2.06 0.21 -24.58
C LYS A 234 2.20 -1.00 -25.49
N VAL A 235 1.39 -1.07 -26.55
CA VAL A 235 1.48 -2.15 -27.56
C VAL A 235 2.82 -2.09 -28.29
N ASN A 236 3.26 -0.89 -28.72
CA ASN A 236 4.56 -0.73 -29.40
C ASN A 236 5.74 -1.08 -28.50
N PHE A 237 5.72 -0.72 -27.22
CA PHE A 237 6.80 -1.02 -26.29
C PHE A 237 6.88 -2.52 -25.97
N SER A 238 5.75 -3.21 -25.80
CA SER A 238 5.73 -4.66 -25.59
C SER A 238 6.15 -5.45 -26.83
N VAL A 239 5.84 -4.96 -28.01
CA VAL A 239 6.29 -5.53 -29.29
C VAL A 239 7.80 -5.28 -29.47
N LEU A 240 8.30 -4.10 -29.12
CA LEU A 240 9.72 -3.77 -29.17
C LEU A 240 10.54 -4.64 -28.21
N LEU A 241 10.09 -4.83 -26.96
CA LEU A 241 10.73 -5.72 -26.01
C LEU A 241 10.76 -7.17 -26.51
N LYS A 242 9.62 -7.69 -27.01
CA LYS A 242 9.59 -9.04 -27.58
C LYS A 242 10.55 -9.22 -28.78
N SER A 243 10.71 -8.20 -29.62
CA SER A 243 11.65 -8.22 -30.75
C SER A 243 13.11 -8.17 -30.32
N MET A 244 13.44 -7.45 -29.24
CA MET A 244 14.78 -7.40 -28.66
C MET A 244 15.20 -8.73 -28.03
N PHE A 245 14.29 -9.38 -27.30
CA PHE A 245 14.55 -10.70 -26.70
C PHE A 245 14.56 -11.86 -27.70
N SER A 246 13.84 -11.76 -28.83
CA SER A 246 13.90 -12.78 -29.89
C SER A 246 15.19 -12.73 -30.70
N ARG A 247 15.80 -11.55 -30.89
CA ARG A 247 17.11 -11.43 -31.56
C ARG A 247 18.25 -12.03 -30.74
N LYS A 248 18.21 -11.90 -29.41
CA LYS A 248 19.24 -12.47 -28.52
C LYS A 248 19.27 -14.01 -28.54
N LYS A 249 18.13 -14.68 -28.78
CA LYS A 249 18.06 -16.14 -28.91
C LYS A 249 18.61 -16.71 -30.23
N GLN A 250 18.72 -15.89 -31.30
CA GLN A 250 19.25 -16.33 -32.58
C GLN A 250 20.79 -16.21 -32.68
N ASP A 251 21.40 -15.31 -31.87
CA ASP A 251 22.85 -15.16 -31.85
C ASP A 251 23.55 -16.20 -30.96
N ASP A 252 22.86 -16.73 -29.93
CA ASP A 252 23.41 -17.78 -29.06
C ASP A 252 23.33 -19.21 -29.68
N THR A 253 22.64 -19.39 -30.82
CA THR A 253 22.53 -20.65 -31.53
C THR A 253 23.51 -20.76 -32.70
N LYS A 254 24.40 -19.78 -32.92
CA LYS A 254 25.40 -19.75 -34.00
C LYS A 254 26.85 -19.69 -33.49
N LYS A 255 27.08 -20.07 -32.24
CA LYS A 255 28.45 -20.31 -31.73
C LYS A 255 28.65 -21.74 -31.35
#